data_95c6565dcd71fdf3a2827b140c212646
#
_entry.id   95c6565dcd71fdf3a2827b140c212646
#
_cell.length_a   1.000
_cell.length_b   1.000
_cell.length_c   1.000
_cell.angle_alpha   90.00
_cell.angle_beta   90.00
_cell.angle_gamma   90.00
#
_symmetry.space_group_name_H-M   'P 1'
#
loop_
_entity.id
_entity.type
_entity.pdbx_description
1 polymer ?
#
loop_
_entity_poly.entity_id
_entity_poly.type
_entity_poly.pdbx_seq_one_letter_code
_entity_poly.pdbx_strand_id
1 'polypeptide(L)'
;MTEAAATILRPRTTEALAGIVAQGRRLEVIGGGTKRGIGRVAGAQSVLSTSALNQVIDYAPEELVLTAQAGVRLADLEVLVAAQGQMLPFEPPHLTQLLRTKGQPTLGGVLAANLSGPRRIRAGAARDHFLGAEAVTGRGEIVKSGGRVVKNVTGYDLCKLLAGSWGTLGVLTQVSLKVLPAARAELTLLYFGLSDAQAGQAMTQALNAPVDVSAAAHVPTATAARAPLKAAMAVTALRLEGFAASVAARAEHLAAALNGLGRCEQLDAGHSRDFWVQIREVEAFSKDPRPLWRISVPPAVGWRVGETIPGDVLYDWGGGLVWLLSDADPAQVRGVVRTLGGYATCYRGDAPAFAPLDGSLAALSARVKAAFDPKGVLNPGRMGAI
;
A
#
# COMPACT_ATOMS: atom_id res chain seq x y z
N MET A 1 -35.16 -12.13 -5.77
CA MET A 1 -34.27 -13.10 -6.44
C MET A 1 -33.09 -13.31 -5.53
N THR A 2 -32.96 -14.45 -4.90
CA THR A 2 -31.80 -14.82 -4.06
C THR A 2 -30.57 -14.92 -4.97
N GLU A 3 -29.60 -14.04 -4.78
CA GLU A 3 -28.32 -14.08 -5.45
C GLU A 3 -27.65 -15.42 -5.06
N ALA A 4 -27.54 -16.34 -6.01
CA ALA A 4 -26.87 -17.62 -5.78
C ALA A 4 -25.43 -17.31 -5.32
N ALA A 5 -25.03 -17.86 -4.17
CA ALA A 5 -23.69 -17.65 -3.63
C ALA A 5 -22.66 -18.02 -4.69
N ALA A 6 -21.83 -17.05 -5.11
CA ALA A 6 -20.84 -17.28 -6.15
C ALA A 6 -19.87 -18.40 -5.71
N THR A 7 -19.67 -19.40 -6.58
CA THR A 7 -18.77 -20.52 -6.31
C THR A 7 -17.35 -20.01 -6.11
N ILE A 8 -16.72 -20.38 -4.99
CA ILE A 8 -15.33 -20.03 -4.70
C ILE A 8 -14.42 -21.18 -5.14
N LEU A 9 -13.58 -20.90 -6.14
CA LEU A 9 -12.58 -21.80 -6.69
C LEU A 9 -11.25 -21.56 -5.97
N ARG A 10 -10.60 -22.62 -5.47
CA ARG A 10 -9.32 -22.58 -4.73
C ARG A 10 -8.33 -23.56 -5.33
N PRO A 11 -7.72 -23.22 -6.48
CA PRO A 11 -6.68 -24.08 -7.07
C PRO A 11 -5.47 -24.17 -6.15
N ARG A 12 -4.83 -25.34 -6.14
CA ARG A 12 -3.63 -25.62 -5.34
C ARG A 12 -2.32 -25.57 -6.14
N THR A 13 -2.42 -25.47 -7.47
CA THR A 13 -1.26 -25.35 -8.37
C THR A 13 -1.52 -24.25 -9.40
N THR A 14 -0.43 -23.75 -10.00
CA THR A 14 -0.49 -22.76 -11.07
C THR A 14 -1.22 -23.32 -12.31
N GLU A 15 -1.00 -24.60 -12.64
CA GLU A 15 -1.61 -25.28 -13.78
C GLU A 15 -3.13 -25.42 -13.60
N ALA A 16 -3.58 -25.79 -12.40
CA ALA A 16 -5.01 -25.86 -12.08
C ALA A 16 -5.67 -24.48 -12.19
N LEU A 17 -4.97 -23.42 -11.73
CA LEU A 17 -5.42 -22.03 -11.87
C LEU A 17 -5.51 -21.64 -13.34
N ALA A 18 -4.49 -21.95 -14.16
CA ALA A 18 -4.45 -21.69 -15.58
C ALA A 18 -5.61 -22.37 -16.31
N GLY A 19 -5.89 -23.63 -15.99
CA GLY A 19 -7.03 -24.37 -16.53
C GLY A 19 -8.39 -23.74 -16.21
N ILE A 20 -8.56 -23.17 -15.01
CA ILE A 20 -9.78 -22.43 -14.63
C ILE A 20 -9.92 -21.16 -15.47
N VAL A 21 -8.85 -20.37 -15.58
CA VAL A 21 -8.87 -19.11 -16.34
C VAL A 21 -9.11 -19.38 -17.84
N ALA A 22 -8.52 -20.43 -18.41
CA ALA A 22 -8.66 -20.83 -19.82
C ALA A 22 -10.13 -21.10 -20.21
N GLN A 23 -11.02 -21.44 -19.24
CA GLN A 23 -12.46 -21.63 -19.51
C GLN A 23 -13.14 -20.32 -19.95
N GLY A 24 -12.50 -19.16 -19.79
CA GLY A 24 -13.00 -17.88 -20.29
C GLY A 24 -14.19 -17.31 -19.51
N ARG A 25 -14.51 -17.85 -18.33
CA ARG A 25 -15.55 -17.30 -17.45
C ARG A 25 -15.03 -16.07 -16.74
N ARG A 26 -15.90 -15.08 -16.51
CA ARG A 26 -15.55 -13.88 -15.73
C ARG A 26 -15.32 -14.22 -14.27
N LEU A 27 -14.15 -13.87 -13.75
CA LEU A 27 -13.67 -14.24 -12.43
C LEU A 27 -13.44 -12.99 -11.56
N GLU A 28 -13.91 -13.03 -10.33
CA GLU A 28 -13.41 -12.14 -9.29
C GLU A 28 -12.17 -12.79 -8.68
N VAL A 29 -11.00 -12.21 -8.91
CA VAL A 29 -9.72 -12.71 -8.38
C VAL A 29 -9.45 -12.10 -7.01
N ILE A 30 -9.27 -12.96 -6.02
CA ILE A 30 -8.94 -12.55 -4.64
C ILE A 30 -7.76 -13.36 -4.08
N GLY A 31 -7.00 -12.74 -3.16
CA GLY A 31 -6.15 -13.46 -2.20
C GLY A 31 -6.98 -13.82 -0.97
N GLY A 32 -6.73 -13.16 0.16
CA GLY A 32 -7.53 -13.31 1.38
C GLY A 32 -8.81 -12.46 1.42
N GLY A 33 -9.13 -11.72 0.37
CA GLY A 33 -10.38 -10.96 0.25
C GLY A 33 -10.44 -9.64 1.03
N THR A 34 -9.34 -9.18 1.64
CA THR A 34 -9.33 -7.97 2.49
C THR A 34 -9.64 -6.66 1.76
N LYS A 35 -9.53 -6.64 0.43
CA LYS A 35 -9.67 -5.42 -0.39
C LYS A 35 -10.75 -5.55 -1.46
N ARG A 36 -11.73 -6.45 -1.26
CA ARG A 36 -12.84 -6.68 -2.22
C ARG A 36 -13.71 -5.45 -2.42
N GLY A 37 -13.85 -4.61 -1.38
CA GLY A 37 -14.64 -3.38 -1.46
C GLY A 37 -14.01 -2.28 -2.32
N ILE A 38 -12.72 -2.38 -2.65
CA ILE A 38 -12.04 -1.38 -3.46
C ILE A 38 -12.13 -1.77 -4.93
N GLY A 39 -12.88 -0.99 -5.70
CA GLY A 39 -13.22 -1.31 -7.09
C GLY A 39 -14.12 -2.55 -7.19
N ARG A 40 -15.37 -2.34 -7.58
CA ARG A 40 -16.34 -3.42 -7.71
C ARG A 40 -16.10 -4.19 -9.01
N VAL A 41 -16.04 -5.51 -8.90
CA VAL A 41 -15.98 -6.40 -10.06
C VAL A 41 -17.37 -6.54 -10.65
N ALA A 42 -17.49 -6.32 -11.96
CA ALA A 42 -18.76 -6.38 -12.67
C ALA A 42 -18.99 -7.75 -13.33
N GLY A 43 -20.12 -8.38 -13.04
CA GLY A 43 -20.58 -9.58 -13.74
C GLY A 43 -19.67 -10.80 -13.59
N ALA A 44 -18.96 -10.94 -12.47
CA ALA A 44 -18.18 -12.14 -12.17
C ALA A 44 -19.14 -13.34 -11.95
N GLN A 45 -18.81 -14.47 -12.57
CA GLN A 45 -19.56 -15.72 -12.48
C GLN A 45 -19.06 -16.63 -11.35
N SER A 46 -17.80 -16.45 -10.96
CA SER A 46 -17.16 -17.20 -9.88
C SER A 46 -16.07 -16.36 -9.21
N VAL A 47 -15.72 -16.72 -7.98
CA VAL A 47 -14.58 -16.15 -7.24
C VAL A 47 -13.40 -17.10 -7.36
N LEU A 48 -12.27 -16.61 -7.85
CA LEU A 48 -10.99 -17.32 -7.89
C LEU A 48 -10.11 -16.85 -6.75
N SER A 49 -9.88 -17.69 -5.77
CA SER A 49 -9.03 -17.38 -4.62
C SER A 49 -7.67 -18.05 -4.72
N THR A 50 -6.61 -17.27 -4.58
CA THR A 50 -5.23 -17.78 -4.52
C THR A 50 -4.84 -18.28 -3.13
N SER A 51 -5.75 -18.29 -2.14
CA SER A 51 -5.44 -18.61 -0.75
C SER A 51 -4.89 -20.04 -0.52
N ALA A 52 -5.11 -20.96 -1.48
CA ALA A 52 -4.55 -22.32 -1.41
C ALA A 52 -3.13 -22.41 -2.03
N LEU A 53 -2.65 -21.37 -2.70
CA LEU A 53 -1.25 -21.21 -3.10
C LEU A 53 -0.49 -20.52 -1.97
N ASN A 54 -0.17 -21.24 -0.90
CA ASN A 54 0.26 -20.67 0.37
C ASN A 54 1.59 -21.21 0.90
N GLN A 55 2.46 -21.68 0.02
CA GLN A 55 3.77 -22.21 0.41
C GLN A 55 4.87 -21.16 0.26
N VAL A 56 5.81 -21.12 1.19
CA VAL A 56 7.12 -20.51 1.00
C VAL A 56 7.94 -21.50 0.18
N ILE A 57 8.37 -21.08 -1.00
CA ILE A 57 9.09 -21.96 -1.95
C ILE A 57 10.56 -21.98 -1.60
N ASP A 58 11.11 -20.81 -1.28
CA ASP A 58 12.51 -20.66 -0.96
C ASP A 58 12.77 -19.37 -0.19
N TYR A 59 13.68 -19.41 0.76
CA TYR A 59 14.13 -18.23 1.48
C TYR A 59 15.62 -18.34 1.76
N ALA A 60 16.39 -17.45 1.17
CA ALA A 60 17.83 -17.32 1.34
C ALA A 60 18.14 -16.00 2.12
N PRO A 61 18.19 -16.03 3.46
CA PRO A 61 18.41 -14.85 4.28
C PRO A 61 19.71 -14.13 3.95
N GLU A 62 20.78 -14.84 3.65
CA GLU A 62 22.10 -14.30 3.27
C GLU A 62 22.06 -13.57 1.92
N GLU A 63 21.18 -13.96 1.01
CA GLU A 63 20.96 -13.30 -0.28
C GLU A 63 19.89 -12.20 -0.21
N LEU A 64 19.20 -12.06 0.93
CA LEU A 64 18.08 -11.14 1.13
C LEU A 64 16.93 -11.38 0.13
N VAL A 65 16.67 -12.62 -0.25
CA VAL A 65 15.65 -13.00 -1.24
C VAL A 65 14.70 -14.04 -0.67
N LEU A 66 13.40 -13.77 -0.80
CA LEU A 66 12.30 -14.64 -0.44
C LEU A 66 11.46 -14.94 -1.67
N THR A 67 11.18 -16.22 -1.94
CA THR A 67 10.23 -16.67 -2.98
C THR A 67 9.09 -17.43 -2.31
N ALA A 68 7.86 -16.97 -2.54
CA ALA A 68 6.66 -17.56 -1.96
C ALA A 68 5.50 -17.54 -2.95
N GLN A 69 4.55 -18.43 -2.74
CA GLN A 69 3.28 -18.41 -3.47
C GLN A 69 2.44 -17.19 -3.06
N ALA A 70 1.64 -16.69 -4.00
CA ALA A 70 0.91 -15.42 -3.86
C ALA A 70 -0.17 -15.43 -2.74
N GLY A 71 -0.64 -16.59 -2.35
CA GLY A 71 -1.65 -16.76 -1.30
C GLY A 71 -1.08 -16.87 0.11
N VAL A 72 0.25 -16.87 0.31
CA VAL A 72 0.87 -16.86 1.64
C VAL A 72 0.39 -15.65 2.41
N ARG A 73 -0.01 -15.84 3.68
CA ARG A 73 -0.48 -14.76 4.54
C ARG A 73 0.67 -13.82 4.87
N LEU A 74 0.38 -12.54 4.83
CA LEU A 74 1.38 -11.50 5.08
C LEU A 74 1.98 -11.64 6.48
N ALA A 75 1.14 -11.88 7.49
CA ALA A 75 1.59 -12.07 8.87
C ALA A 75 2.57 -13.25 9.05
N ASP A 76 2.36 -14.35 8.31
CA ASP A 76 3.27 -15.51 8.38
C ASP A 76 4.64 -15.17 7.76
N LEU A 77 4.67 -14.37 6.70
CA LEU A 77 5.91 -13.89 6.09
C LEU A 77 6.64 -12.90 7.00
N GLU A 78 5.92 -11.99 7.64
CA GLU A 78 6.49 -11.03 8.60
C GLU A 78 7.18 -11.76 9.77
N VAL A 79 6.54 -12.80 10.32
CA VAL A 79 7.13 -13.65 11.36
C VAL A 79 8.35 -14.40 10.83
N LEU A 80 8.26 -15.00 9.63
CA LEU A 80 9.36 -15.76 9.02
C LEU A 80 10.62 -14.90 8.83
N VAL A 81 10.48 -13.71 8.24
CA VAL A 81 11.63 -12.84 7.99
C VAL A 81 12.17 -12.21 9.27
N ALA A 82 11.29 -11.90 10.24
CA ALA A 82 11.70 -11.37 11.53
C ALA A 82 12.54 -12.36 12.34
N ALA A 83 12.28 -13.68 12.24
CA ALA A 83 13.09 -14.73 12.84
C ALA A 83 14.54 -14.75 12.37
N GLN A 84 14.82 -14.16 11.19
CA GLN A 84 16.16 -13.98 10.63
C GLN A 84 16.70 -12.55 10.80
N GLY A 85 16.07 -11.73 11.65
CA GLY A 85 16.43 -10.32 11.83
C GLY A 85 16.21 -9.47 10.57
N GLN A 86 15.29 -9.88 9.72
CA GLN A 86 14.96 -9.19 8.48
C GLN A 86 13.50 -8.69 8.48
N MET A 87 13.13 -7.91 7.46
CA MET A 87 11.81 -7.33 7.33
C MET A 87 11.40 -7.19 5.87
N LEU A 88 10.10 -7.02 5.63
CA LEU A 88 9.55 -6.52 4.37
C LEU A 88 9.76 -5.01 4.30
N PRO A 89 10.65 -4.49 3.42
CA PRO A 89 11.12 -3.11 3.51
C PRO A 89 10.03 -2.06 3.30
N PHE A 90 9.01 -2.40 2.52
CA PHE A 90 7.91 -1.49 2.17
C PHE A 90 6.78 -1.43 3.22
N GLU A 91 6.94 -2.08 4.39
CA GLU A 91 5.99 -2.08 5.52
C GLU A 91 4.53 -2.24 5.07
N PRO A 92 4.16 -3.39 4.49
CA PRO A 92 2.84 -3.55 3.89
C PRO A 92 1.70 -3.35 4.89
N PRO A 93 0.72 -2.45 4.61
CA PRO A 93 -0.43 -2.30 5.49
C PRO A 93 -1.43 -3.44 5.30
N HIS A 94 -2.01 -3.92 6.40
CA HIS A 94 -3.04 -4.95 6.40
C HIS A 94 -4.42 -4.36 6.06
N LEU A 95 -4.78 -3.22 6.64
CA LEU A 95 -6.00 -2.45 6.45
C LEU A 95 -7.30 -3.23 6.76
N THR A 96 -7.23 -4.33 7.49
CA THR A 96 -8.40 -5.18 7.77
C THR A 96 -9.43 -4.46 8.64
N GLN A 97 -8.98 -3.74 9.67
CA GLN A 97 -9.86 -2.94 10.54
C GLN A 97 -10.42 -1.73 9.80
N LEU A 98 -9.57 -1.01 9.05
CA LEU A 98 -9.97 0.15 8.26
C LEU A 98 -11.05 -0.19 7.25
N LEU A 99 -10.90 -1.32 6.54
CA LEU A 99 -11.83 -1.78 5.51
C LEU A 99 -12.93 -2.72 6.06
N ARG A 100 -12.93 -2.98 7.37
CA ARG A 100 -13.93 -3.81 8.07
C ARG A 100 -14.08 -5.19 7.44
N THR A 101 -12.97 -5.83 7.12
CA THR A 101 -12.93 -7.14 6.47
C THR A 101 -12.44 -8.23 7.44
N LYS A 102 -12.92 -9.47 7.24
CA LYS A 102 -12.56 -10.63 8.05
C LYS A 102 -11.44 -11.48 7.42
N GLY A 103 -11.02 -11.15 6.21
CA GLY A 103 -9.98 -11.89 5.50
C GLY A 103 -8.58 -11.67 6.07
N GLN A 104 -7.62 -12.47 5.61
CA GLN A 104 -6.20 -12.31 5.94
C GLN A 104 -5.47 -11.74 4.72
N PRO A 105 -4.70 -10.66 4.86
CA PRO A 105 -3.90 -10.14 3.75
C PRO A 105 -2.92 -11.19 3.23
N THR A 106 -2.77 -11.24 1.91
CA THR A 106 -1.83 -12.16 1.25
C THR A 106 -0.77 -11.39 0.49
N LEU A 107 0.39 -12.01 0.26
CA LEU A 107 1.51 -11.44 -0.47
C LEU A 107 1.08 -10.95 -1.86
N GLY A 108 0.44 -11.81 -2.65
CA GLY A 108 -0.05 -11.44 -3.98
C GLY A 108 -1.07 -10.32 -3.96
N GLY A 109 -1.95 -10.27 -2.93
CA GLY A 109 -2.93 -9.19 -2.78
C GLY A 109 -2.30 -7.82 -2.48
N VAL A 110 -1.22 -7.80 -1.69
CA VAL A 110 -0.46 -6.58 -1.38
C VAL A 110 0.29 -6.08 -2.62
N LEU A 111 0.96 -6.97 -3.35
CA LEU A 111 1.69 -6.61 -4.57
C LEU A 111 0.75 -6.19 -5.70
N ALA A 112 -0.34 -6.94 -5.93
CA ALA A 112 -1.34 -6.58 -6.93
C ALA A 112 -1.96 -5.19 -6.67
N ALA A 113 -2.05 -4.76 -5.42
CA ALA A 113 -2.50 -3.42 -5.03
C ALA A 113 -1.35 -2.41 -4.86
N ASN A 114 -0.10 -2.84 -4.96
CA ASN A 114 1.12 -2.05 -4.72
C ASN A 114 1.07 -1.24 -3.42
N LEU A 115 0.67 -1.90 -2.32
CA LEU A 115 0.50 -1.24 -1.03
C LEU A 115 1.83 -1.16 -0.27
N SER A 116 2.10 0.01 0.25
CA SER A 116 3.30 0.33 1.03
C SER A 116 2.94 1.22 2.21
N GLY A 117 3.62 1.02 3.32
CA GLY A 117 3.47 1.79 4.55
C GLY A 117 4.44 2.97 4.64
N PRO A 118 4.62 3.52 5.86
CA PRO A 118 5.36 4.76 6.10
C PRO A 118 6.80 4.76 5.60
N ARG A 119 7.51 3.61 5.64
CA ARG A 119 8.91 3.50 5.21
C ARG A 119 9.10 3.67 3.70
N ARG A 120 8.03 3.76 2.92
CA ARG A 120 8.13 3.92 1.46
C ARG A 120 9.02 5.07 1.02
N ILE A 121 9.04 6.18 1.77
CA ILE A 121 9.84 7.36 1.42
C ILE A 121 11.35 7.08 1.44
N ARG A 122 11.79 6.11 2.23
CA ARG A 122 13.19 5.69 2.36
C ARG A 122 13.49 4.38 1.64
N ALA A 123 12.62 3.39 1.78
CA ALA A 123 12.85 2.03 1.29
C ALA A 123 12.31 1.80 -0.12
N GLY A 124 11.40 2.65 -0.61
CA GLY A 124 10.69 2.41 -1.86
C GLY A 124 9.36 1.67 -1.67
N ALA A 125 8.62 1.53 -2.75
CA ALA A 125 7.31 0.89 -2.77
C ALA A 125 7.41 -0.65 -2.87
N ALA A 126 6.31 -1.34 -2.62
CA ALA A 126 6.22 -2.81 -2.78
C ALA A 126 6.75 -3.29 -4.14
N ARG A 127 6.41 -2.58 -5.22
CA ARG A 127 6.87 -2.88 -6.58
C ARG A 127 8.40 -2.81 -6.74
N ASP A 128 9.09 -1.99 -5.93
CA ASP A 128 10.53 -1.79 -6.05
C ASP A 128 11.32 -2.96 -5.44
N HIS A 129 10.66 -3.75 -4.59
CA HIS A 129 11.18 -4.98 -4.00
C HIS A 129 10.67 -6.25 -4.71
N PHE A 130 9.82 -6.12 -5.72
CA PHE A 130 9.25 -7.21 -6.50
C PHE A 130 10.20 -7.62 -7.61
N LEU A 131 11.00 -8.68 -7.37
CA LEU A 131 12.10 -9.13 -8.22
C LEU A 131 11.64 -10.08 -9.33
N GLY A 132 10.69 -10.96 -9.04
CA GLY A 132 10.22 -11.98 -9.97
C GLY A 132 8.77 -12.38 -9.72
N ALA A 133 8.09 -12.71 -10.80
CA ALA A 133 6.70 -13.15 -10.82
C ALA A 133 6.50 -14.39 -11.65
N GLU A 134 5.65 -15.29 -11.16
CA GLU A 134 4.90 -16.23 -11.99
C GLU A 134 3.43 -15.82 -11.90
N ALA A 135 2.78 -15.70 -13.06
CA ALA A 135 1.39 -15.27 -13.13
C ALA A 135 0.65 -15.99 -14.26
N VAL A 136 -0.68 -16.05 -14.15
CA VAL A 136 -1.56 -16.57 -15.19
C VAL A 136 -2.29 -15.39 -15.83
N THR A 137 -2.14 -15.23 -17.14
CA THR A 137 -2.83 -14.20 -17.94
C THR A 137 -4.32 -14.55 -18.12
N GLY A 138 -5.14 -13.61 -18.60
CA GLY A 138 -6.54 -13.88 -18.91
C GLY A 138 -6.77 -14.87 -20.08
N ARG A 139 -5.70 -15.32 -20.75
CA ARG A 139 -5.71 -16.42 -21.72
C ARG A 139 -5.55 -17.79 -21.08
N GLY A 140 -5.23 -17.85 -19.77
CA GLY A 140 -4.83 -19.09 -19.11
C GLY A 140 -3.37 -19.47 -19.34
N GLU A 141 -2.56 -18.57 -19.87
CA GLU A 141 -1.14 -18.79 -20.13
C GLU A 141 -0.32 -18.48 -18.88
N ILE A 142 0.59 -19.38 -18.51
CA ILE A 142 1.54 -19.17 -17.42
C ILE A 142 2.70 -18.36 -17.96
N VAL A 143 2.95 -17.19 -17.35
CA VAL A 143 4.06 -16.31 -17.71
C VAL A 143 4.99 -16.13 -16.53
N LYS A 144 6.29 -16.04 -16.82
CA LYS A 144 7.34 -15.76 -15.83
C LYS A 144 8.08 -14.50 -16.22
N SER A 145 8.40 -13.65 -15.27
CA SER A 145 9.18 -12.43 -15.49
C SER A 145 10.07 -12.16 -14.29
N GLY A 146 11.25 -11.62 -14.54
CA GLY A 146 12.23 -11.39 -13.51
C GLY A 146 12.85 -12.70 -13.00
N GLY A 147 13.33 -12.67 -11.74
CA GLY A 147 13.99 -13.82 -11.13
C GLY A 147 14.31 -13.56 -9.67
N ARG A 148 15.35 -14.23 -9.16
CA ARG A 148 15.84 -14.08 -7.79
C ARG A 148 16.97 -13.04 -7.67
N VAL A 149 17.36 -12.41 -8.76
CA VAL A 149 18.48 -11.46 -8.80
C VAL A 149 17.97 -10.02 -8.81
N VAL A 150 18.67 -9.14 -8.10
CA VAL A 150 18.29 -7.72 -7.95
C VAL A 150 18.39 -6.96 -9.28
N LYS A 151 19.28 -7.40 -10.19
CA LYS A 151 19.45 -6.79 -11.51
C LYS A 151 19.13 -7.82 -12.59
N ASN A 152 17.97 -7.66 -13.24
CA ASN A 152 17.62 -8.38 -14.45
C ASN A 152 17.43 -7.35 -15.57
N VAL A 153 18.25 -7.44 -16.60
CA VAL A 153 18.25 -6.54 -17.77
C VAL A 153 17.67 -7.18 -19.03
N THR A 154 17.17 -8.41 -18.91
CA THR A 154 16.66 -9.17 -20.05
C THR A 154 15.14 -9.11 -20.09
N GLY A 155 14.57 -8.63 -21.17
CA GLY A 155 13.13 -8.55 -21.38
C GLY A 155 12.42 -7.41 -20.67
N TYR A 156 11.08 -7.43 -20.71
CA TYR A 156 10.24 -6.45 -20.04
C TYR A 156 10.06 -6.78 -18.56
N ASP A 157 10.08 -5.75 -17.72
CA ASP A 157 9.79 -5.88 -16.28
C ASP A 157 8.28 -5.97 -16.03
N LEU A 158 7.72 -7.15 -16.23
CA LEU A 158 6.29 -7.40 -15.97
C LEU A 158 5.95 -7.32 -14.47
N CYS A 159 6.92 -7.48 -13.57
CA CYS A 159 6.69 -7.30 -12.14
C CYS A 159 6.16 -5.90 -11.83
N LYS A 160 6.77 -4.87 -12.46
CA LYS A 160 6.34 -3.47 -12.30
C LYS A 160 4.96 -3.19 -12.91
N LEU A 161 4.60 -3.90 -13.96
CA LEU A 161 3.28 -3.80 -14.61
C LEU A 161 2.19 -4.51 -13.79
N LEU A 162 2.50 -5.69 -13.24
CA LEU A 162 1.56 -6.47 -12.41
C LEU A 162 1.33 -5.81 -11.05
N ALA A 163 2.34 -5.12 -10.50
CA ALA A 163 2.20 -4.34 -9.28
C ALA A 163 1.23 -3.16 -9.47
N GLY A 164 0.16 -3.14 -8.70
CA GLY A 164 -0.89 -2.12 -8.81
C GLY A 164 -1.95 -2.40 -9.88
N SER A 165 -1.89 -3.56 -10.55
CA SER A 165 -2.91 -3.96 -11.56
C SER A 165 -4.22 -4.47 -10.94
N TRP A 166 -4.30 -4.66 -9.65
CA TRP A 166 -5.47 -5.19 -8.94
C TRP A 166 -5.96 -6.53 -9.48
N GLY A 167 -5.06 -7.34 -10.04
CA GLY A 167 -5.38 -8.63 -10.63
C GLY A 167 -6.20 -8.53 -11.93
N THR A 168 -6.17 -7.40 -12.61
CA THR A 168 -6.87 -7.22 -13.90
C THR A 168 -6.05 -7.66 -15.10
N LEU A 169 -4.72 -7.73 -14.97
CA LEU A 169 -3.81 -8.14 -16.04
C LEU A 169 -3.36 -9.60 -15.92
N GLY A 170 -3.30 -10.10 -14.69
CA GLY A 170 -2.86 -11.47 -14.42
C GLY A 170 -3.11 -11.86 -12.97
N VAL A 171 -3.19 -13.15 -12.73
CA VAL A 171 -3.29 -13.72 -11.38
C VAL A 171 -1.89 -14.15 -10.94
N LEU A 172 -1.32 -13.46 -9.95
CA LEU A 172 -0.05 -13.85 -9.36
C LEU A 172 -0.18 -15.23 -8.70
N THR A 173 0.73 -16.13 -9.00
CA THR A 173 0.80 -17.47 -8.40
C THR A 173 2.04 -17.64 -7.54
N GLN A 174 3.19 -17.09 -7.96
CA GLN A 174 4.44 -17.07 -7.21
C GLN A 174 5.12 -15.71 -7.35
N VAL A 175 5.85 -15.33 -6.30
CA VAL A 175 6.50 -14.02 -6.18
C VAL A 175 7.88 -14.18 -5.56
N SER A 176 8.90 -13.54 -6.14
CA SER A 176 10.21 -13.35 -5.51
C SER A 176 10.36 -11.90 -5.06
N LEU A 177 10.75 -11.71 -3.80
CA LEU A 177 10.88 -10.42 -3.15
C LEU A 177 12.28 -10.22 -2.59
N LYS A 178 12.73 -8.96 -2.62
CA LYS A 178 13.85 -8.50 -1.81
C LYS A 178 13.36 -8.20 -0.39
N VAL A 179 14.05 -8.75 0.60
CA VAL A 179 13.93 -8.38 2.02
C VAL A 179 15.14 -7.55 2.44
N LEU A 180 15.09 -6.90 3.59
CA LEU A 180 16.21 -6.14 4.14
C LEU A 180 16.44 -6.50 5.61
N PRO A 181 17.66 -6.31 6.14
CA PRO A 181 17.89 -6.39 7.57
C PRO A 181 16.99 -5.42 8.34
N ALA A 182 16.39 -5.87 9.43
CA ALA A 182 15.64 -5.01 10.33
C ALA A 182 16.57 -4.03 11.04
N ALA A 183 16.09 -2.82 11.27
CA ALA A 183 16.84 -1.83 12.03
C ALA A 183 17.06 -2.31 13.47
N ARG A 184 18.29 -2.15 13.99
CA ARG A 184 18.66 -2.54 15.36
C ARG A 184 18.18 -1.55 16.40
N ALA A 185 17.99 -0.29 16.02
CA ALA A 185 17.45 0.77 16.85
C ALA A 185 16.48 1.62 16.05
N GLU A 186 15.47 2.10 16.73
CA GLU A 186 14.43 2.99 16.20
C GLU A 186 14.11 4.06 17.24
N LEU A 187 13.88 5.29 16.78
CA LEU A 187 13.46 6.41 17.57
C LEU A 187 12.54 7.30 16.73
N THR A 188 11.52 7.86 17.36
CA THR A 188 10.66 8.85 16.70
C THR A 188 10.68 10.17 17.47
N LEU A 189 10.92 11.27 16.76
CA LEU A 189 10.70 12.62 17.27
C LEU A 189 9.25 13.02 16.98
N LEU A 190 8.55 13.51 18.02
CA LEU A 190 7.20 14.06 17.92
C LEU A 190 7.23 15.56 18.14
N TYR A 191 6.67 16.32 17.20
CA TYR A 191 6.42 17.75 17.33
C TYR A 191 4.92 18.00 17.49
N PHE A 192 4.53 18.83 18.47
CA PHE A 192 3.14 19.04 18.83
C PHE A 192 2.64 20.42 18.42
N GLY A 193 1.37 20.49 18.01
CA GLY A 193 0.63 21.74 17.77
C GLY A 193 0.92 22.43 16.43
N LEU A 194 1.67 21.79 15.51
CA LEU A 194 1.89 22.36 14.18
C LEU A 194 0.59 22.35 13.37
N SER A 195 0.35 23.41 12.61
CA SER A 195 -0.66 23.40 11.55
C SER A 195 -0.22 22.49 10.41
N ASP A 196 -1.15 22.08 9.54
CA ASP A 196 -0.87 21.20 8.39
C ASP A 196 0.23 21.80 7.50
N ALA A 197 0.18 23.11 7.25
CA ALA A 197 1.19 23.81 6.46
C ALA A 197 2.57 23.80 7.13
N GLN A 198 2.64 24.08 8.44
CA GLN A 198 3.88 24.03 9.22
C GLN A 198 4.44 22.62 9.27
N ALA A 199 3.58 21.61 9.44
CA ALA A 199 3.98 20.21 9.44
C ALA A 199 4.53 19.77 8.07
N GLY A 200 3.91 20.21 6.97
CA GLY A 200 4.40 19.99 5.61
C GLY A 200 5.81 20.56 5.40
N GLN A 201 6.05 21.78 5.89
CA GLN A 201 7.39 22.39 5.86
C GLN A 201 8.40 21.64 6.73
N ALA A 202 8.01 21.29 7.95
CA ALA A 202 8.87 20.54 8.90
C ALA A 202 9.27 19.17 8.33
N MET A 203 8.32 18.41 7.77
CA MET A 203 8.59 17.13 7.13
C MET A 203 9.51 17.30 5.90
N THR A 204 9.28 18.32 5.08
CA THR A 204 10.14 18.62 3.93
C THR A 204 11.56 18.95 4.38
N GLN A 205 11.72 19.79 5.42
CA GLN A 205 13.02 20.12 5.97
C GLN A 205 13.73 18.90 6.54
N ALA A 206 13.01 18.06 7.30
CA ALA A 206 13.55 16.84 7.87
C ALA A 206 14.04 15.83 6.80
N LEU A 207 13.27 15.66 5.73
CA LEU A 207 13.60 14.75 4.64
C LEU A 207 14.77 15.23 3.76
N ASN A 208 15.03 16.54 3.74
CA ASN A 208 16.18 17.12 3.04
C ASN A 208 17.43 17.26 3.94
N ALA A 209 17.28 17.05 5.24
CA ALA A 209 18.41 17.06 6.17
C ALA A 209 19.26 15.78 6.03
N PRO A 210 20.59 15.83 6.28
CA PRO A 210 21.47 14.67 6.15
C PRO A 210 21.34 13.71 7.36
N VAL A 211 20.12 13.37 7.75
CA VAL A 211 19.80 12.56 8.93
C VAL A 211 19.01 11.28 8.62
N ASP A 212 18.73 11.04 7.34
CA ASP A 212 18.19 9.77 6.85
C ASP A 212 16.86 9.36 7.53
N VAL A 213 15.89 10.27 7.50
CA VAL A 213 14.53 10.03 8.04
C VAL A 213 13.87 8.87 7.29
N SER A 214 13.41 7.85 8.02
CA SER A 214 12.82 6.63 7.43
C SER A 214 11.30 6.72 7.24
N ALA A 215 10.61 7.56 8.02
CA ALA A 215 9.18 7.85 7.86
C ALA A 215 8.86 9.25 8.41
N ALA A 216 7.88 9.92 7.81
CA ALA A 216 7.42 11.25 8.22
C ALA A 216 5.90 11.33 8.04
N ALA A 217 5.18 11.63 9.14
CA ALA A 217 3.73 11.69 9.17
C ALA A 217 3.25 12.89 9.97
N HIS A 218 2.04 13.37 9.64
CA HIS A 218 1.35 14.39 10.43
C HIS A 218 -0.09 13.99 10.69
N VAL A 219 -0.51 14.12 11.93
CA VAL A 219 -1.85 13.81 12.42
C VAL A 219 -2.45 15.11 12.98
N PRO A 220 -3.34 15.80 12.25
CA PRO A 220 -4.00 17.02 12.72
C PRO A 220 -4.80 16.80 14.00
N THR A 221 -5.07 17.85 14.77
CA THR A 221 -5.71 17.79 16.09
C THR A 221 -7.00 16.96 16.11
N ALA A 222 -7.90 17.15 15.13
CA ALA A 222 -9.16 16.42 15.06
C ALA A 222 -8.96 14.91 14.87
N THR A 223 -7.95 14.51 14.12
CA THR A 223 -7.58 13.11 13.92
C THR A 223 -6.80 12.56 15.11
N ALA A 224 -5.90 13.33 15.71
CA ALA A 224 -5.08 12.96 16.85
C ALA A 224 -5.92 12.74 18.13
N ALA A 225 -7.03 13.44 18.29
CA ALA A 225 -7.97 13.24 19.38
C ALA A 225 -8.68 11.87 19.33
N ARG A 226 -8.64 11.16 18.20
CA ARG A 226 -9.25 9.85 18.04
C ARG A 226 -8.37 8.74 18.64
N ALA A 227 -9.00 7.65 19.03
CA ALA A 227 -8.25 6.46 19.44
C ALA A 227 -7.49 5.86 18.23
N PRO A 228 -6.33 5.26 18.43
CA PRO A 228 -5.71 5.01 19.73
C PRO A 228 -4.84 6.15 20.25
N LEU A 229 -4.47 7.15 19.43
CA LEU A 229 -3.50 8.18 19.78
C LEU A 229 -3.98 9.08 20.94
N LYS A 230 -5.26 9.53 20.90
CA LYS A 230 -5.91 10.36 21.93
C LYS A 230 -5.09 11.58 22.38
N ALA A 231 -4.36 12.19 21.43
CA ALA A 231 -3.59 13.39 21.71
C ALA A 231 -4.49 14.65 21.64
N ALA A 232 -4.25 15.60 22.56
CA ALA A 232 -5.01 16.85 22.61
C ALA A 232 -4.61 17.87 21.54
N MET A 233 -3.51 17.64 20.85
CA MET A 233 -2.91 18.52 19.84
C MET A 233 -2.52 17.74 18.60
N ALA A 234 -2.31 18.45 17.50
CA ALA A 234 -1.71 17.86 16.30
C ALA A 234 -0.33 17.26 16.60
N VAL A 235 0.01 16.16 15.94
CA VAL A 235 1.27 15.44 16.11
C VAL A 235 1.97 15.28 14.77
N THR A 236 3.20 15.78 14.66
CA THR A 236 4.09 15.54 13.52
C THR A 236 5.20 14.60 13.96
N ALA A 237 5.34 13.47 13.30
CA ALA A 237 6.25 12.39 13.68
C ALA A 237 7.33 12.15 12.62
N LEU A 238 8.58 12.02 13.06
CA LEU A 238 9.75 11.78 12.22
C LEU A 238 10.51 10.58 12.77
N ARG A 239 10.61 9.48 12.00
CA ARG A 239 11.25 8.23 12.42
C ARG A 239 12.69 8.17 11.94
N LEU A 240 13.58 7.76 12.82
CA LEU A 240 14.98 7.44 12.56
C LEU A 240 15.26 5.99 12.91
N GLU A 241 15.99 5.30 12.05
CA GLU A 241 16.29 3.87 12.19
C GLU A 241 17.74 3.58 11.85
N GLY A 242 18.32 2.52 12.44
CA GLY A 242 19.69 2.09 12.15
C GLY A 242 20.41 1.51 13.36
N PHE A 243 21.68 1.87 13.55
CA PHE A 243 22.48 1.53 14.75
C PHE A 243 22.25 2.55 15.85
N ALA A 244 22.19 2.12 17.12
CA ALA A 244 21.79 2.96 18.25
C ALA A 244 22.58 4.29 18.35
N ALA A 245 23.89 4.25 18.30
CA ALA A 245 24.72 5.46 18.37
C ALA A 245 24.46 6.44 17.20
N SER A 246 24.25 5.90 15.99
CA SER A 246 23.91 6.70 14.81
C SER A 246 22.51 7.31 14.92
N VAL A 247 21.53 6.55 15.41
CA VAL A 247 20.15 7.04 15.60
C VAL A 247 20.13 8.18 16.61
N ALA A 248 20.84 8.05 17.74
CA ALA A 248 20.90 9.08 18.78
C ALA A 248 21.53 10.40 18.21
N ALA A 249 22.69 10.31 17.57
CA ALA A 249 23.34 11.49 17.00
C ALA A 249 22.49 12.18 15.92
N ARG A 250 21.85 11.40 15.05
CA ARG A 250 20.95 11.94 14.01
C ARG A 250 19.68 12.56 14.60
N ALA A 251 19.16 12.03 15.71
CA ALA A 251 18.04 12.61 16.43
C ALA A 251 18.37 13.99 17.00
N GLU A 252 19.56 14.14 17.60
CA GLU A 252 20.06 15.43 18.09
C GLU A 252 20.21 16.44 16.96
N HIS A 253 20.83 16.04 15.83
CA HIS A 253 20.96 16.91 14.65
C HIS A 253 19.60 17.32 14.09
N LEU A 254 18.65 16.38 13.99
CA LEU A 254 17.31 16.67 13.48
C LEU A 254 16.55 17.60 14.42
N ALA A 255 16.62 17.38 15.74
CA ALA A 255 16.00 18.26 16.72
C ALA A 255 16.60 19.68 16.68
N ALA A 256 17.91 19.82 16.49
CA ALA A 256 18.57 21.11 16.31
C ALA A 256 18.15 21.80 15.01
N ALA A 257 18.06 21.07 13.90
CA ALA A 257 17.61 21.60 12.59
C ALA A 257 16.16 22.08 12.62
N LEU A 258 15.31 21.47 13.44
CA LEU A 258 13.89 21.80 13.61
C LEU A 258 13.63 22.62 14.88
N ASN A 259 14.65 23.21 15.45
CA ASN A 259 14.49 24.05 16.65
C ASN A 259 13.55 25.20 16.39
N GLY A 260 12.68 25.50 17.37
CA GLY A 260 11.67 26.57 17.26
C GLY A 260 10.31 26.12 16.73
N LEU A 261 10.14 24.85 16.32
CA LEU A 261 8.84 24.31 15.90
C LEU A 261 7.91 23.90 17.06
N GLY A 262 8.25 24.29 18.29
CA GLY A 262 7.43 24.03 19.49
C GLY A 262 7.92 22.83 20.30
N ARG A 263 7.00 22.22 21.08
CA ARG A 263 7.32 21.09 21.97
C ARG A 263 7.74 19.88 21.16
N CYS A 264 8.90 19.32 21.49
CA CYS A 264 9.41 18.09 20.92
C CYS A 264 9.55 17.02 22.02
N GLU A 265 9.11 15.80 21.72
CA GLU A 265 9.29 14.62 22.56
C GLU A 265 9.90 13.47 21.75
N GLN A 266 10.50 12.51 22.45
CA GLN A 266 11.07 11.33 21.83
C GLN A 266 10.29 10.08 22.26
N LEU A 267 9.93 9.25 21.30
CA LEU A 267 9.45 7.89 21.55
C LEU A 267 10.63 6.93 21.50
N ASP A 268 10.73 6.06 22.49
CA ASP A 268 11.63 4.90 22.44
C ASP A 268 11.19 3.90 21.37
N ALA A 269 12.00 2.88 21.13
CA ALA A 269 11.77 1.91 20.06
C ALA A 269 10.45 1.13 20.20
N GLY A 270 9.94 0.89 21.40
CA GLY A 270 8.66 0.22 21.64
C GLY A 270 7.48 1.10 21.22
N HIS A 271 7.40 2.27 21.83
CA HIS A 271 6.34 3.26 21.57
C HIS A 271 6.40 3.78 20.12
N SER A 272 7.61 3.91 19.54
CA SER A 272 7.79 4.27 18.13
C SER A 272 7.13 3.25 17.21
N ARG A 273 7.44 1.94 17.37
CA ARG A 273 6.82 0.87 16.57
C ARG A 273 5.30 0.87 16.68
N ASP A 274 4.77 1.01 17.87
CA ASP A 274 3.32 1.04 18.11
C ASP A 274 2.67 2.24 17.41
N PHE A 275 3.31 3.42 17.48
CA PHE A 275 2.86 4.62 16.79
C PHE A 275 2.82 4.40 15.26
N TRP A 276 3.89 3.86 14.66
CA TRP A 276 3.94 3.66 13.22
C TRP A 276 3.01 2.55 12.71
N VAL A 277 2.69 1.57 13.53
CA VAL A 277 1.61 0.61 13.24
C VAL A 277 0.28 1.33 13.13
N GLN A 278 -0.05 2.24 14.04
CA GLN A 278 -1.29 3.03 13.99
C GLN A 278 -1.38 3.90 12.72
N ILE A 279 -0.25 4.53 12.32
CA ILE A 279 -0.17 5.31 11.07
C ILE A 279 -0.36 4.39 9.86
N ARG A 280 0.38 3.28 9.79
CA ARG A 280 0.32 2.30 8.71
C ARG A 280 -1.08 1.72 8.50
N GLU A 281 -1.77 1.39 9.58
CA GLU A 281 -3.12 0.80 9.55
C GLU A 281 -4.23 1.86 9.49
N VAL A 282 -3.88 3.15 9.57
CA VAL A 282 -4.83 4.28 9.56
C VAL A 282 -5.90 4.10 10.66
N GLU A 283 -5.48 3.68 11.84
CA GLU A 283 -6.39 3.23 12.91
C GLU A 283 -7.36 4.31 13.35
N ALA A 284 -6.96 5.58 13.33
CA ALA A 284 -7.81 6.72 13.68
C ALA A 284 -9.11 6.80 12.85
N PHE A 285 -9.13 6.18 11.65
CA PHE A 285 -10.29 6.20 10.74
C PHE A 285 -11.06 4.87 10.68
N SER A 286 -10.63 3.84 11.41
CA SER A 286 -11.19 2.48 11.34
C SER A 286 -12.67 2.42 11.78
N LYS A 287 -13.05 3.22 12.79
CA LYS A 287 -14.41 3.23 13.36
C LYS A 287 -15.37 4.22 12.67
N ASP A 288 -14.84 5.18 11.92
CA ASP A 288 -15.65 6.21 11.27
C ASP A 288 -16.29 5.65 9.97
N PRO A 289 -17.61 5.77 9.75
CA PRO A 289 -18.29 5.20 8.60
C PRO A 289 -18.18 6.05 7.33
N ARG A 290 -17.78 7.30 7.41
CA ARG A 290 -17.71 8.23 6.28
C ARG A 290 -16.89 7.69 5.10
N PRO A 291 -17.11 8.21 3.89
CA PRO A 291 -16.27 7.90 2.75
C PRO A 291 -14.79 8.15 3.04
N LEU A 292 -13.96 7.19 2.61
CA LEU A 292 -12.51 7.22 2.85
C LEU A 292 -11.77 7.28 1.53
N TRP A 293 -10.93 8.27 1.40
CA TRP A 293 -10.09 8.50 0.25
C TRP A 293 -8.62 8.27 0.57
N ARG A 294 -7.94 7.57 -0.32
CA ARG A 294 -6.48 7.46 -0.35
C ARG A 294 -5.97 8.34 -1.49
N ILE A 295 -5.27 9.38 -1.13
CA ILE A 295 -4.83 10.43 -2.04
C ILE A 295 -3.32 10.39 -2.15
N SER A 296 -2.79 10.42 -3.37
CA SER A 296 -1.36 10.58 -3.62
C SER A 296 -1.14 11.89 -4.37
N VAL A 297 -0.27 12.73 -3.81
CA VAL A 297 0.09 14.06 -4.34
C VAL A 297 1.60 14.28 -4.18
N PRO A 298 2.19 15.27 -4.87
CA PRO A 298 3.55 15.70 -4.53
C PRO A 298 3.63 16.12 -3.06
N PRO A 299 4.64 15.67 -2.28
CA PRO A 299 4.71 15.88 -0.83
C PRO A 299 4.61 17.35 -0.43
N ALA A 300 5.21 18.26 -1.19
CA ALA A 300 5.24 19.69 -0.91
C ALA A 300 3.85 20.38 -0.88
N VAL A 301 2.83 19.76 -1.48
CA VAL A 301 1.48 20.31 -1.58
C VAL A 301 0.41 19.47 -0.87
N GLY A 302 0.80 18.38 -0.23
CA GLY A 302 -0.16 17.44 0.41
C GLY A 302 -1.01 18.10 1.48
N TRP A 303 -0.45 19.00 2.27
CA TRP A 303 -1.15 19.74 3.31
C TRP A 303 -2.36 20.57 2.78
N ARG A 304 -2.32 21.00 1.51
CA ARG A 304 -3.43 21.73 0.87
C ARG A 304 -4.69 20.88 0.70
N VAL A 305 -4.57 19.56 0.72
CA VAL A 305 -5.75 18.67 0.66
C VAL A 305 -6.67 18.94 1.85
N GLY A 306 -6.12 18.96 3.08
CA GLY A 306 -6.89 19.23 4.30
C GLY A 306 -7.39 20.67 4.41
N GLU A 307 -6.68 21.64 3.81
CA GLU A 307 -7.15 23.02 3.77
C GLU A 307 -8.31 23.24 2.78
N THR A 308 -8.33 22.47 1.68
CA THR A 308 -9.25 22.74 0.58
C THR A 308 -10.48 21.83 0.61
N ILE A 309 -10.35 20.61 1.11
CA ILE A 309 -11.45 19.65 1.11
C ILE A 309 -11.93 19.46 2.55
N PRO A 310 -13.21 19.74 2.85
CA PRO A 310 -13.77 19.52 4.19
C PRO A 310 -13.65 18.06 4.60
N GLY A 311 -13.12 17.81 5.81
CA GLY A 311 -12.98 16.45 6.34
C GLY A 311 -11.87 16.31 7.35
N ASP A 312 -11.60 15.07 7.75
CA ASP A 312 -10.47 14.74 8.63
C ASP A 312 -9.37 14.09 7.82
N VAL A 313 -8.14 14.51 8.03
CA VAL A 313 -6.98 14.03 7.28
C VAL A 313 -5.92 13.38 8.17
N LEU A 314 -5.15 12.48 7.59
CA LEU A 314 -3.91 11.94 8.12
C LEU A 314 -2.89 11.96 6.99
N TYR A 315 -1.74 12.55 7.23
CA TYR A 315 -0.66 12.66 6.25
C TYR A 315 0.44 11.65 6.57
N ASP A 316 0.91 10.97 5.53
CA ASP A 316 2.05 10.06 5.58
C ASP A 316 2.97 10.35 4.38
N TRP A 317 4.11 9.69 4.30
CA TRP A 317 5.11 9.84 3.24
C TRP A 317 5.59 11.29 3.09
N GLY A 318 5.74 12.01 4.21
CA GLY A 318 6.13 13.41 4.19
C GLY A 318 5.13 14.35 3.52
N GLY A 319 3.85 13.97 3.50
CA GLY A 319 2.77 14.67 2.81
C GLY A 319 2.39 14.08 1.45
N GLY A 320 3.14 13.09 0.94
CA GLY A 320 2.87 12.46 -0.36
C GLY A 320 1.71 11.47 -0.37
N LEU A 321 1.29 11.00 0.79
CA LEU A 321 0.07 10.22 1.01
C LEU A 321 -0.83 10.96 1.98
N VAL A 322 -2.08 11.20 1.57
CA VAL A 322 -3.12 11.76 2.43
C VAL A 322 -4.29 10.80 2.49
N TRP A 323 -4.63 10.38 3.69
CA TRP A 323 -5.90 9.73 3.97
C TRP A 323 -6.91 10.79 4.36
N LEU A 324 -8.08 10.78 3.71
CA LEU A 324 -9.13 11.78 3.92
C LEU A 324 -10.46 11.08 4.21
N LEU A 325 -11.07 11.39 5.34
CA LEU A 325 -12.48 11.10 5.63
C LEU A 325 -13.31 12.32 5.25
N SER A 326 -14.18 12.19 4.27
CA SER A 326 -14.97 13.34 3.80
C SER A 326 -16.27 12.91 3.14
N ASP A 327 -17.33 13.65 3.41
CA ASP A 327 -18.63 13.57 2.73
C ASP A 327 -18.70 14.53 1.51
N ALA A 328 -17.59 15.16 1.14
CA ALA A 328 -17.51 16.02 -0.04
C ALA A 328 -17.82 15.25 -1.33
N ASP A 329 -18.38 15.96 -2.31
CA ASP A 329 -18.69 15.38 -3.61
C ASP A 329 -17.45 14.73 -4.25
N PRO A 330 -17.54 13.52 -4.78
CA PRO A 330 -16.41 12.82 -5.40
C PRO A 330 -15.75 13.59 -6.54
N ALA A 331 -16.51 14.39 -7.30
CA ALA A 331 -15.96 15.22 -8.37
C ALA A 331 -15.14 16.38 -7.80
N GLN A 332 -15.58 16.97 -6.70
CA GLN A 332 -14.83 17.99 -5.95
C GLN A 332 -13.51 17.43 -5.43
N VAL A 333 -13.55 16.27 -4.73
CA VAL A 333 -12.33 15.63 -4.21
C VAL A 333 -11.33 15.38 -5.32
N ARG A 334 -11.76 14.77 -6.43
CA ARG A 334 -10.88 14.45 -7.57
C ARG A 334 -10.41 15.70 -8.31
N GLY A 335 -11.27 16.72 -8.43
CA GLY A 335 -10.95 17.98 -9.06
C GLY A 335 -9.81 18.68 -8.33
N VAL A 336 -9.95 18.88 -7.02
CA VAL A 336 -8.91 19.48 -6.17
C VAL A 336 -7.61 18.68 -6.23
N VAL A 337 -7.67 17.37 -6.04
CA VAL A 337 -6.47 16.51 -6.05
C VAL A 337 -5.75 16.56 -7.40
N ARG A 338 -6.48 16.62 -8.50
CA ARG A 338 -5.89 16.76 -9.84
C ARG A 338 -5.19 18.10 -10.02
N THR A 339 -5.75 19.21 -9.52
CA THR A 339 -5.07 20.53 -9.60
C THR A 339 -3.78 20.55 -8.76
N LEU A 340 -3.69 19.73 -7.73
CA LEU A 340 -2.47 19.50 -6.94
C LEU A 340 -1.48 18.52 -7.59
N GLY A 341 -1.74 18.05 -8.81
CA GLY A 341 -0.88 17.11 -9.52
C GLY A 341 -0.96 15.66 -9.01
N GLY A 342 -2.05 15.29 -8.34
CA GLY A 342 -2.23 13.99 -7.71
C GLY A 342 -3.43 13.20 -8.23
N TYR A 343 -3.71 12.09 -7.56
CA TYR A 343 -4.89 11.26 -7.81
C TYR A 343 -5.50 10.74 -6.50
N ALA A 344 -6.82 10.53 -6.52
CA ALA A 344 -7.61 10.06 -5.38
C ALA A 344 -8.29 8.73 -5.70
N THR A 345 -8.12 7.76 -4.81
CA THR A 345 -8.79 6.45 -4.85
C THR A 345 -9.78 6.36 -3.70
N CYS A 346 -11.05 6.06 -3.99
CA CYS A 346 -12.06 5.83 -2.97
C CYS A 346 -11.90 4.42 -2.39
N TYR A 347 -11.50 4.32 -1.13
CA TYR A 347 -11.28 3.07 -0.42
C TYR A 347 -12.54 2.56 0.27
N ARG A 348 -13.42 3.47 0.65
CA ARG A 348 -14.73 3.18 1.27
C ARG A 348 -15.72 4.28 0.87
N GLY A 349 -16.92 3.91 0.44
CA GLY A 349 -17.98 4.80 -0.03
C GLY A 349 -18.59 4.30 -1.34
N ASP A 350 -19.54 5.05 -1.87
CA ASP A 350 -20.30 4.68 -3.07
C ASP A 350 -19.68 5.20 -4.38
N ALA A 351 -18.71 6.11 -4.28
CA ALA A 351 -17.99 6.61 -5.45
C ALA A 351 -17.21 5.48 -6.16
N PRO A 352 -17.06 5.51 -7.50
CA PRO A 352 -16.14 4.63 -8.19
C PRO A 352 -14.74 4.72 -7.56
N ALA A 353 -14.12 3.57 -7.26
CA ALA A 353 -12.85 3.58 -6.52
C ALA A 353 -11.76 4.35 -7.27
N PHE A 354 -11.61 4.07 -8.56
CA PHE A 354 -10.58 4.68 -9.40
C PHE A 354 -11.15 5.85 -10.22
N ALA A 355 -10.37 6.89 -10.38
CA ALA A 355 -10.72 7.99 -11.26
C ALA A 355 -10.68 7.55 -12.74
N PRO A 356 -11.55 8.09 -13.61
CA PRO A 356 -11.39 7.90 -15.05
C PRO A 356 -10.01 8.37 -15.51
N LEU A 357 -9.42 7.64 -16.44
CA LEU A 357 -8.15 8.00 -17.07
C LEU A 357 -8.38 9.02 -18.19
N ASP A 358 -7.39 9.86 -18.46
CA ASP A 358 -7.38 10.73 -19.64
C ASP A 358 -7.36 9.90 -20.93
N GLY A 359 -7.89 10.45 -22.04
CA GLY A 359 -8.14 9.70 -23.26
C GLY A 359 -6.94 8.90 -23.79
N SER A 360 -5.73 9.48 -23.79
CA SER A 360 -4.50 8.79 -24.22
C SER A 360 -4.09 7.66 -23.28
N LEU A 361 -4.17 7.90 -21.96
CA LEU A 361 -3.89 6.88 -20.93
C LEU A 361 -4.94 5.78 -20.93
N ALA A 362 -6.21 6.13 -21.13
CA ALA A 362 -7.30 5.15 -21.26
C ALA A 362 -7.06 4.23 -22.44
N ALA A 363 -6.72 4.77 -23.62
CA ALA A 363 -6.42 4.00 -24.82
C ALA A 363 -5.20 3.06 -24.63
N LEU A 364 -4.14 3.56 -23.98
CA LEU A 364 -2.96 2.74 -23.67
C LEU A 364 -3.32 1.62 -22.69
N SER A 365 -4.04 1.94 -21.61
CA SER A 365 -4.47 0.97 -20.60
C SER A 365 -5.37 -0.11 -21.21
N ALA A 366 -6.30 0.25 -22.08
CA ALA A 366 -7.15 -0.69 -22.82
C ALA A 366 -6.33 -1.64 -23.72
N ARG A 367 -5.31 -1.13 -24.43
CA ARG A 367 -4.39 -1.97 -25.23
C ARG A 367 -3.61 -2.94 -24.36
N VAL A 368 -3.08 -2.49 -23.22
CA VAL A 368 -2.37 -3.36 -22.28
C VAL A 368 -3.33 -4.42 -21.72
N LYS A 369 -4.53 -4.03 -21.31
CA LYS A 369 -5.56 -4.98 -20.86
C LYS A 369 -5.87 -6.02 -21.93
N ALA A 370 -6.11 -5.62 -23.16
CA ALA A 370 -6.40 -6.52 -24.28
C ALA A 370 -5.22 -7.49 -24.60
N ALA A 371 -3.99 -7.04 -24.40
CA ALA A 371 -2.81 -7.90 -24.58
C ALA A 371 -2.74 -9.02 -23.55
N PHE A 372 -3.09 -8.74 -22.29
CA PHE A 372 -3.02 -9.70 -21.17
C PHE A 372 -4.33 -10.48 -20.97
N ASP A 373 -5.48 -9.84 -21.17
CA ASP A 373 -6.80 -10.42 -20.93
C ASP A 373 -7.81 -9.98 -21.99
N PRO A 374 -7.69 -10.49 -23.23
CA PRO A 374 -8.52 -10.04 -24.37
C PRO A 374 -10.02 -10.35 -24.21
N LYS A 375 -10.36 -11.33 -23.37
CA LYS A 375 -11.76 -11.74 -23.12
C LYS A 375 -12.38 -11.06 -21.89
N GLY A 376 -11.62 -10.23 -21.17
CA GLY A 376 -12.10 -9.58 -19.93
C GLY A 376 -12.47 -10.58 -18.82
N VAL A 377 -11.69 -11.65 -18.68
CA VAL A 377 -11.91 -12.71 -17.69
C VAL A 377 -11.58 -12.24 -16.28
N LEU A 378 -10.50 -11.49 -16.12
CA LEU A 378 -9.89 -11.17 -14.81
C LEU A 378 -10.41 -9.84 -14.25
N ASN A 379 -11.06 -9.89 -13.10
CA ASN A 379 -11.57 -8.73 -12.36
C ASN A 379 -12.23 -7.68 -13.27
N PRO A 380 -13.23 -8.03 -14.10
CA PRO A 380 -13.83 -7.12 -15.05
C PRO A 380 -14.42 -5.89 -14.36
N GLY A 381 -14.12 -4.71 -14.90
CA GLY A 381 -14.62 -3.44 -14.37
C GLY A 381 -14.00 -2.94 -13.07
N ARG A 382 -13.11 -3.71 -12.44
CA ARG A 382 -12.57 -3.36 -11.11
C ARG A 382 -11.86 -2.00 -11.08
N MET A 383 -11.09 -1.69 -12.11
CA MET A 383 -10.35 -0.42 -12.22
C MET A 383 -11.09 0.60 -13.12
N GLY A 384 -12.37 0.40 -13.38
CA GLY A 384 -13.18 1.22 -14.28
C GLY A 384 -13.35 0.57 -15.65
N ALA A 385 -13.95 1.31 -16.59
CA ALA A 385 -14.04 0.86 -17.97
C ALA A 385 -12.66 1.00 -18.64
N ILE A 386 -11.94 -0.09 -18.68
CA ILE A 386 -10.68 -0.24 -19.44
C ILE A 386 -10.94 -1.27 -20.54
#